data_15ee1c072d4b446a68e059f4de1403ca
#
_entry.id   15ee1c072d4b446a68e059f4de1403ca
#
_cell.length_a   1.000
_cell.length_b   1.000
_cell.length_c   1.000
_cell.angle_alpha   90.00
_cell.angle_beta   90.00
_cell.angle_gamma   90.00
#
_symmetry.space_group_name_H-M   'P 1'
#
loop_
_entity.id
_entity.type
_entity.pdbx_description
1 polymer ?
#
loop_
_entity_poly.entity_id
_entity_poly.type
_entity_poly.pdbx_seq_one_letter_code
_entity_poly.pdbx_strand_id
1 'polypeptide(L)'
;AARNMQKHGKDKGGSPMRKIKYVFALLAAVLALTTAAFAAEPGDALVPVGETVAISLRCDGVVVSALADIASEGGACCPAGEAGVQAGDKIVAVNGERVTGAEDFLRRAAAFSGEGVTLSVERGGETKTFAVTPKLGSGGTYQIGLWLRDAVRGLGTVTFYDPATGEYGALGHGVGLPETGELMSASGGEIYRADVTGVVMGERGAPGELCGGASSASPIGSIEENTV
;
A
#
# COMPACT_ATOMS: atom_id res chain seq x y z
N ALA A 1 53.56 -64.65 -56.59
CA ALA A 1 53.68 -63.22 -56.69
C ALA A 1 52.43 -62.56 -56.09
N ALA A 2 52.49 -62.07 -54.88
CA ALA A 2 51.43 -61.30 -54.27
C ALA A 2 52.01 -59.96 -53.76
N ARG A 3 51.54 -58.90 -54.34
CA ARG A 3 51.99 -57.54 -54.08
C ARG A 3 51.15 -56.94 -52.98
N ASN A 4 51.83 -56.65 -51.90
CA ASN A 4 51.19 -56.03 -50.70
C ASN A 4 51.12 -54.49 -50.94
N MET A 5 49.88 -53.90 -50.94
CA MET A 5 49.67 -52.49 -51.10
C MET A 5 49.34 -51.91 -49.72
N GLN A 6 50.30 -51.24 -49.13
CA GLN A 6 50.18 -50.46 -47.89
C GLN A 6 49.43 -49.11 -48.17
N LYS A 7 48.25 -48.90 -47.64
CA LYS A 7 47.56 -47.58 -47.65
C LYS A 7 48.15 -46.70 -46.54
N HIS A 8 48.86 -45.65 -46.96
CA HIS A 8 49.23 -44.56 -46.04
C HIS A 8 48.05 -43.72 -45.68
N GLY A 9 47.63 -43.74 -44.43
CA GLY A 9 46.66 -42.81 -43.86
C GLY A 9 47.30 -41.42 -43.67
N LYS A 10 46.82 -40.41 -44.36
CA LYS A 10 47.24 -39.02 -44.16
C LYS A 10 46.56 -38.51 -42.88
N ASP A 11 47.32 -38.42 -41.81
CA ASP A 11 46.97 -37.71 -40.56
C ASP A 11 46.97 -36.21 -40.89
N LYS A 12 45.75 -35.60 -40.87
CA LYS A 12 45.56 -34.16 -41.00
C LYS A 12 45.70 -33.50 -39.63
N GLY A 13 46.89 -33.48 -39.09
CA GLY A 13 47.24 -32.69 -37.93
C GLY A 13 47.11 -31.20 -38.25
N GLY A 14 46.03 -30.60 -37.83
CA GLY A 14 45.84 -29.16 -37.95
C GLY A 14 46.97 -28.40 -37.23
N SER A 15 47.66 -27.52 -37.96
CA SER A 15 48.82 -26.74 -37.52
C SER A 15 48.51 -26.08 -36.14
N PRO A 16 49.44 -26.15 -35.16
CA PRO A 16 49.25 -25.55 -33.83
C PRO A 16 48.90 -24.07 -33.87
N MET A 17 49.40 -23.33 -34.86
CA MET A 17 49.10 -21.93 -35.10
C MET A 17 47.59 -21.67 -35.42
N ARG A 18 46.92 -22.63 -36.02
CA ARG A 18 45.48 -22.53 -36.33
C ARG A 18 44.63 -22.66 -35.09
N LYS A 19 45.02 -23.54 -34.16
CA LYS A 19 44.35 -23.70 -32.85
C LYS A 19 44.54 -22.46 -31.98
N ILE A 20 45.71 -21.84 -31.97
CA ILE A 20 46.04 -20.62 -31.27
C ILE A 20 45.16 -19.44 -31.77
N LYS A 21 44.98 -19.31 -33.09
CA LYS A 21 44.10 -18.27 -33.66
C LYS A 21 42.63 -18.41 -33.20
N TYR A 22 42.13 -19.62 -33.10
CA TYR A 22 40.76 -19.85 -32.60
C TYR A 22 40.64 -19.56 -31.10
N VAL A 23 41.65 -19.85 -30.30
CA VAL A 23 41.65 -19.50 -28.85
C VAL A 23 41.67 -17.98 -28.67
N PHE A 24 42.50 -17.26 -29.43
CA PHE A 24 42.52 -15.80 -29.41
C PHE A 24 41.17 -15.18 -29.89
N ALA A 25 40.58 -15.74 -30.93
CA ALA A 25 39.28 -15.29 -31.43
C ALA A 25 38.16 -15.55 -30.42
N LEU A 26 38.19 -16.70 -29.74
CA LEU A 26 37.22 -17.03 -28.66
C LEU A 26 37.41 -16.12 -27.45
N LEU A 27 38.66 -15.87 -27.06
CA LEU A 27 38.98 -14.97 -25.93
C LEU A 27 38.54 -13.53 -26.24
N ALA A 28 38.77 -13.04 -27.46
CA ALA A 28 38.30 -11.73 -27.90
C ALA A 28 36.78 -11.64 -27.97
N ALA A 29 36.07 -12.70 -28.37
CA ALA A 29 34.61 -12.76 -28.38
C ALA A 29 34.04 -12.79 -26.96
N VAL A 30 34.68 -13.52 -26.04
CA VAL A 30 34.30 -13.52 -24.61
C VAL A 30 34.55 -12.15 -23.99
N LEU A 31 35.66 -11.50 -24.29
CA LEU A 31 35.98 -10.16 -23.79
C LEU A 31 35.03 -9.10 -24.37
N ALA A 32 34.59 -9.23 -25.61
CA ALA A 32 33.58 -8.35 -26.22
C ALA A 32 32.17 -8.53 -25.63
N LEU A 33 31.85 -9.72 -25.14
CA LEU A 33 30.57 -10.01 -24.46
C LEU A 33 30.53 -9.49 -23.00
N THR A 34 31.68 -9.27 -22.37
CA THR A 34 31.75 -8.77 -20.99
C THR A 34 31.74 -7.24 -20.89
N THR A 35 31.82 -6.53 -22.02
CA THR A 35 31.77 -5.05 -22.05
C THR A 35 30.35 -4.47 -22.25
N ALA A 36 29.31 -5.29 -22.20
CA ALA A 36 27.98 -4.77 -21.92
C ALA A 36 27.90 -4.40 -20.41
N ALA A 37 28.76 -3.45 -20.00
CA ALA A 37 28.42 -2.67 -18.82
C ALA A 37 27.07 -2.03 -19.14
N PHE A 38 26.02 -2.42 -18.42
CA PHE A 38 24.79 -1.66 -18.36
C PHE A 38 25.19 -0.30 -17.79
N ALA A 39 25.55 0.63 -18.66
CA ALA A 39 25.51 2.03 -18.31
C ALA A 39 24.02 2.28 -18.07
N ALA A 40 23.65 2.60 -16.84
CA ALA A 40 22.32 3.13 -16.56
C ALA A 40 22.07 4.25 -17.58
N GLU A 41 20.95 4.16 -18.29
CA GLU A 41 20.55 5.25 -19.19
C GLU A 41 20.49 6.53 -18.35
N PRO A 42 20.86 7.69 -18.89
CA PRO A 42 20.81 8.97 -18.16
C PRO A 42 19.41 9.35 -17.63
N GLY A 43 18.36 8.56 -17.96
CA GLY A 43 16.99 8.72 -17.49
C GLY A 43 16.66 8.02 -16.16
N ASP A 44 17.54 7.14 -15.66
CA ASP A 44 17.29 6.35 -14.43
C ASP A 44 17.88 7.00 -13.15
N ALA A 45 18.25 8.26 -13.21
CA ALA A 45 18.84 8.95 -12.07
C ALA A 45 17.74 9.43 -11.11
N LEU A 46 17.51 8.67 -10.04
CA LEU A 46 16.67 9.12 -8.94
C LEU A 46 17.38 10.22 -8.13
N VAL A 47 16.64 11.25 -7.81
CA VAL A 47 17.11 12.32 -6.94
C VAL A 47 16.76 11.97 -5.50
N PRO A 48 17.77 11.83 -4.61
CA PRO A 48 17.49 11.63 -3.19
C PRO A 48 16.84 12.89 -2.60
N VAL A 49 15.80 12.70 -1.81
CA VAL A 49 15.06 13.74 -1.11
C VAL A 49 15.25 13.51 0.40
N GLY A 50 14.36 13.74 1.24
CA GLY A 50 14.41 13.64 2.71
C GLY A 50 13.45 14.66 3.29
N GLU A 51 12.48 15.11 2.48
CA GLU A 51 11.52 16.11 2.89
C GLU A 51 10.35 15.46 3.63
N THR A 52 9.98 16.01 4.77
CA THR A 52 8.79 15.62 5.51
C THR A 52 7.55 16.14 4.81
N VAL A 53 6.59 15.27 4.59
CA VAL A 53 5.30 15.56 3.95
C VAL A 53 4.15 15.11 4.83
N ALA A 54 3.02 15.79 4.73
CA ALA A 54 1.77 15.29 5.29
C ALA A 54 1.09 14.36 4.28
N ILE A 55 0.61 13.22 4.78
CA ILE A 55 0.01 12.15 4.00
C ILE A 55 -1.48 12.07 4.35
N SER A 56 -2.33 11.88 3.35
CA SER A 56 -3.73 11.51 3.50
C SER A 56 -4.05 10.33 2.58
N LEU A 57 -4.18 9.13 3.15
CA LEU A 57 -4.58 7.93 2.42
C LEU A 57 -6.07 7.67 2.61
N ARG A 58 -6.80 7.40 1.52
CA ARG A 58 -8.22 7.05 1.54
C ARG A 58 -8.41 5.54 1.51
N CYS A 59 -9.37 5.07 2.30
CA CYS A 59 -9.83 3.68 2.26
C CYS A 59 -10.86 3.47 1.15
N ASP A 60 -10.92 2.27 0.61
CA ASP A 60 -12.07 1.81 -0.20
C ASP A 60 -13.13 1.24 0.75
N GLY A 61 -14.08 2.09 1.16
CA GLY A 61 -15.05 1.82 2.21
C GLY A 61 -14.86 2.73 3.43
N VAL A 62 -15.33 2.30 4.58
CA VAL A 62 -15.17 3.02 5.85
C VAL A 62 -14.69 2.09 6.95
N VAL A 63 -13.73 2.53 7.74
CA VAL A 63 -13.18 1.77 8.87
C VAL A 63 -13.88 2.15 10.16
N VAL A 64 -14.28 1.17 10.92
CA VAL A 64 -14.80 1.34 12.27
C VAL A 64 -13.65 1.72 13.20
N SER A 65 -13.56 2.99 13.58
CA SER A 65 -12.51 3.47 14.49
C SER A 65 -12.82 3.18 15.95
N ALA A 66 -14.10 3.16 16.32
CA ALA A 66 -14.55 2.79 17.65
C ALA A 66 -16.03 2.40 17.64
N LEU A 67 -16.43 1.64 18.63
CA LEU A 67 -17.83 1.44 18.99
C LEU A 67 -18.29 2.54 19.96
N ALA A 68 -19.56 2.91 19.90
CA ALA A 68 -20.14 3.94 20.75
C ALA A 68 -21.53 3.52 21.24
N ASP A 69 -21.78 3.74 22.50
CA ASP A 69 -23.14 3.61 23.04
C ASP A 69 -24.00 4.77 22.57
N ILE A 70 -25.19 4.44 22.12
CA ILE A 70 -26.27 5.40 21.82
C ILE A 70 -27.25 5.46 22.98
N ALA A 71 -27.66 6.65 23.37
CA ALA A 71 -28.74 6.82 24.34
C ALA A 71 -30.08 6.58 23.64
N SER A 72 -30.80 5.54 24.04
CA SER A 72 -32.12 5.20 23.54
C SER A 72 -33.16 5.13 24.70
N GLU A 73 -34.43 5.02 24.40
CA GLU A 73 -35.48 4.88 25.41
C GLU A 73 -35.29 3.63 26.30
N GLY A 74 -34.61 2.60 25.79
CA GLY A 74 -34.28 1.37 26.53
C GLY A 74 -32.97 1.44 27.32
N GLY A 75 -32.30 2.59 27.37
CA GLY A 75 -30.97 2.77 27.95
C GLY A 75 -29.86 2.86 26.92
N ALA A 76 -28.60 2.90 27.38
CA ALA A 76 -27.42 2.91 26.51
C ALA A 76 -27.25 1.55 25.85
N CYS A 77 -27.01 1.52 24.53
CA CYS A 77 -26.77 0.30 23.75
C CYS A 77 -25.90 0.57 22.55
N CYS A 78 -25.21 -0.45 22.06
CA CYS A 78 -24.40 -0.39 20.83
C CYS A 78 -24.85 -1.48 19.83
N PRO A 79 -25.85 -1.20 18.99
CA PRO A 79 -26.43 -2.21 18.10
C PRO A 79 -25.42 -2.90 17.19
N ALA A 80 -24.42 -2.17 16.66
CA ALA A 80 -23.37 -2.75 15.82
C ALA A 80 -22.45 -3.66 16.64
N GLY A 81 -22.07 -3.25 17.85
CA GLY A 81 -21.25 -4.07 18.76
C GLY A 81 -21.99 -5.32 19.21
N GLU A 82 -23.28 -5.21 19.55
CA GLU A 82 -24.14 -6.34 19.89
C GLU A 82 -24.25 -7.34 18.73
N ALA A 83 -24.23 -6.88 17.49
CA ALA A 83 -24.22 -7.71 16.29
C ALA A 83 -22.85 -8.36 15.99
N GLY A 84 -21.77 -7.94 16.67
CA GLY A 84 -20.43 -8.50 16.52
C GLY A 84 -19.48 -7.68 15.63
N VAL A 85 -19.85 -6.45 15.26
CA VAL A 85 -18.95 -5.50 14.61
C VAL A 85 -17.90 -5.06 15.63
N GLN A 86 -16.65 -4.82 15.16
CA GLN A 86 -15.50 -4.48 16.00
C GLN A 86 -14.76 -3.27 15.43
N ALA A 87 -13.95 -2.60 16.27
CA ALA A 87 -12.97 -1.64 15.80
C ALA A 87 -11.97 -2.32 14.88
N GLY A 88 -11.57 -1.66 13.80
CA GLY A 88 -10.75 -2.21 12.74
C GLY A 88 -11.52 -2.87 11.60
N ASP A 89 -12.82 -3.14 11.75
CA ASP A 89 -13.65 -3.62 10.63
C ASP A 89 -13.74 -2.57 9.53
N LYS A 90 -13.55 -2.98 8.27
CA LYS A 90 -13.78 -2.13 7.11
C LYS A 90 -15.16 -2.44 6.51
N ILE A 91 -16.12 -1.54 6.65
CA ILE A 91 -17.45 -1.67 6.06
C ILE A 91 -17.35 -1.37 4.57
N VAL A 92 -17.67 -2.36 3.75
CA VAL A 92 -17.60 -2.28 2.29
C VAL A 92 -18.98 -2.25 1.62
N ALA A 93 -20.03 -2.67 2.31
CA ALA A 93 -21.40 -2.55 1.82
C ALA A 93 -22.43 -2.44 2.94
N VAL A 94 -23.54 -1.77 2.64
CA VAL A 94 -24.77 -1.67 3.45
C VAL A 94 -25.93 -2.18 2.61
N ASN A 95 -26.66 -3.18 3.11
CA ASN A 95 -27.76 -3.85 2.41
C ASN A 95 -27.39 -4.35 1.01
N GLY A 96 -26.14 -4.83 0.85
CA GLY A 96 -25.60 -5.31 -0.42
C GLY A 96 -25.12 -4.22 -1.38
N GLU A 97 -25.33 -2.95 -1.08
CA GLU A 97 -24.84 -1.83 -1.87
C GLU A 97 -23.48 -1.36 -1.37
N ARG A 98 -22.49 -1.24 -2.28
CA ARG A 98 -21.13 -0.86 -1.97
C ARG A 98 -21.07 0.53 -1.33
N VAL A 99 -20.23 0.67 -0.32
CA VAL A 99 -19.89 1.93 0.35
C VAL A 99 -18.52 2.40 -0.16
N THR A 100 -18.45 3.66 -0.59
CA THR A 100 -17.22 4.24 -1.18
C THR A 100 -16.47 5.18 -0.23
N GLY A 101 -17.06 5.53 0.92
CA GLY A 101 -16.44 6.42 1.90
C GLY A 101 -17.47 6.86 2.95
N ALA A 102 -17.03 7.70 3.89
CA ALA A 102 -17.84 8.11 5.04
C ALA A 102 -19.10 8.87 4.64
N GLU A 103 -19.00 9.76 3.65
CA GLU A 103 -20.17 10.51 3.17
C GLU A 103 -21.24 9.58 2.57
N ASP A 104 -20.83 8.59 1.78
CA ASP A 104 -21.74 7.61 1.20
C ASP A 104 -22.40 6.76 2.29
N PHE A 105 -21.62 6.32 3.28
CA PHE A 105 -22.16 5.60 4.42
C PHE A 105 -23.19 6.46 5.19
N LEU A 106 -22.88 7.72 5.50
CA LEU A 106 -23.78 8.62 6.24
C LEU A 106 -25.08 8.88 5.47
N ARG A 107 -25.00 9.04 4.15
CA ARG A 107 -26.19 9.18 3.30
C ARG A 107 -27.12 7.96 3.40
N ARG A 108 -26.56 6.74 3.42
CA ARG A 108 -27.32 5.49 3.62
C ARG A 108 -27.86 5.37 5.04
N ALA A 109 -27.03 5.75 6.01
CA ALA A 109 -27.43 5.73 7.42
C ALA A 109 -28.59 6.69 7.73
N ALA A 110 -28.73 7.79 6.99
CA ALA A 110 -29.86 8.71 7.11
C ALA A 110 -31.22 8.05 6.74
N ALA A 111 -31.19 6.95 5.99
CA ALA A 111 -32.36 6.14 5.65
C ALA A 111 -32.63 4.99 6.65
N PHE A 112 -31.83 4.85 7.70
CA PHE A 112 -32.04 3.82 8.70
C PHE A 112 -33.38 4.04 9.42
N SER A 113 -34.03 2.93 9.73
CA SER A 113 -35.26 2.83 10.47
C SER A 113 -35.11 1.79 11.59
N GLY A 114 -36.15 1.42 12.26
CA GLY A 114 -36.15 0.30 13.22
C GLY A 114 -36.01 -1.08 12.57
N GLU A 115 -35.95 -1.14 11.25
CA GLU A 115 -35.72 -2.38 10.50
C GLU A 115 -34.25 -2.75 10.49
N GLY A 116 -33.96 -4.07 10.39
CA GLY A 116 -32.59 -4.56 10.33
C GLY A 116 -31.88 -4.13 9.05
N VAL A 117 -30.62 -3.76 9.17
CA VAL A 117 -29.70 -3.48 8.06
C VAL A 117 -28.60 -4.51 8.06
N THR A 118 -28.12 -4.84 6.88
CA THR A 118 -27.00 -5.78 6.69
C THR A 118 -25.73 -5.00 6.41
N LEU A 119 -24.69 -5.21 7.23
CA LEU A 119 -23.35 -4.67 7.00
C LEU A 119 -22.43 -5.78 6.46
N SER A 120 -21.83 -5.57 5.31
CA SER A 120 -20.71 -6.41 4.85
C SER A 120 -19.40 -5.72 5.24
N VAL A 121 -18.55 -6.43 5.97
CA VAL A 121 -17.29 -5.91 6.46
C VAL A 121 -16.13 -6.81 6.05
N GLU A 122 -14.97 -6.24 5.84
CA GLU A 122 -13.71 -6.97 5.73
C GLU A 122 -12.99 -6.92 7.09
N ARG A 123 -12.57 -8.10 7.57
CA ARG A 123 -11.84 -8.30 8.82
C ARG A 123 -10.79 -9.38 8.61
N GLY A 124 -9.50 -9.05 8.74
CA GLY A 124 -8.40 -10.00 8.55
C GLY A 124 -8.40 -10.65 7.17
N GLY A 125 -8.72 -9.91 6.11
CA GLY A 125 -8.79 -10.40 4.72
C GLY A 125 -10.05 -11.22 4.37
N GLU A 126 -10.97 -11.43 5.32
CA GLU A 126 -12.22 -12.15 5.11
C GLU A 126 -13.42 -11.20 5.09
N THR A 127 -14.37 -11.44 4.20
CA THR A 127 -15.67 -10.73 4.21
C THR A 127 -16.64 -11.40 5.16
N LYS A 128 -17.16 -10.65 6.11
CA LYS A 128 -18.19 -11.07 7.10
C LYS A 128 -19.43 -10.22 6.93
N THR A 129 -20.58 -10.79 7.30
CA THR A 129 -21.87 -10.11 7.20
C THR A 129 -22.53 -10.07 8.57
N PHE A 130 -22.97 -8.89 9.00
CA PHE A 130 -23.64 -8.67 10.26
C PHE A 130 -25.02 -8.06 10.02
N ALA A 131 -26.05 -8.65 10.65
CA ALA A 131 -27.39 -8.07 10.71
C ALA A 131 -27.48 -7.17 11.93
N VAL A 132 -27.69 -5.88 11.72
CA VAL A 132 -27.75 -4.86 12.76
C VAL A 132 -29.13 -4.23 12.77
N THR A 133 -29.77 -4.13 13.92
CA THR A 133 -31.07 -3.42 14.07
C THR A 133 -30.81 -2.03 14.64
N PRO A 134 -30.89 -0.95 13.83
CA PRO A 134 -30.69 0.39 14.32
C PRO A 134 -31.69 0.75 15.46
N LYS A 135 -31.24 1.55 16.39
CA LYS A 135 -32.07 2.04 17.49
C LYS A 135 -32.31 3.53 17.38
N LEU A 136 -33.49 3.96 17.77
CA LEU A 136 -33.84 5.39 17.83
C LEU A 136 -33.05 6.04 18.98
N GLY A 137 -32.12 6.91 18.63
CA GLY A 137 -31.39 7.69 19.62
C GLY A 137 -32.20 8.85 20.17
N SER A 138 -31.77 9.42 21.30
CA SER A 138 -32.39 10.57 21.94
C SER A 138 -32.51 11.81 21.05
N GLY A 139 -31.67 11.89 20.00
CA GLY A 139 -31.74 12.94 18.97
C GLY A 139 -32.76 12.70 17.86
N GLY A 140 -33.61 11.68 17.95
CA GLY A 140 -34.67 11.39 16.98
C GLY A 140 -34.19 10.75 15.66
N THR A 141 -32.95 10.26 15.62
CA THR A 141 -32.39 9.55 14.46
C THR A 141 -32.04 8.10 14.81
N TYR A 142 -32.21 7.20 13.84
CA TYR A 142 -31.80 5.81 14.00
C TYR A 142 -30.30 5.69 13.85
N GLN A 143 -29.66 5.01 14.79
CA GLN A 143 -28.21 4.88 14.88
C GLN A 143 -27.83 3.42 15.17
N ILE A 144 -26.58 3.07 14.86
CA ILE A 144 -26.01 1.74 15.10
C ILE A 144 -24.81 1.75 16.05
N GLY A 145 -24.33 2.94 16.47
CA GLY A 145 -23.27 3.07 17.48
C GLY A 145 -21.87 2.86 16.92
N LEU A 146 -21.48 3.57 15.86
CA LEU A 146 -20.15 3.48 15.24
C LEU A 146 -19.50 4.86 15.11
N TRP A 147 -18.22 4.92 15.40
CA TRP A 147 -17.33 5.95 14.90
C TRP A 147 -16.60 5.42 13.65
N LEU A 148 -16.61 6.22 12.59
CA LEU A 148 -16.10 5.81 11.30
C LEU A 148 -15.02 6.76 10.79
N ARG A 149 -14.07 6.21 10.02
CA ARG A 149 -13.11 6.98 9.22
C ARG A 149 -13.01 6.38 7.83
N ASP A 150 -12.72 7.20 6.84
CA ASP A 150 -12.46 6.79 5.46
C ASP A 150 -11.06 7.20 4.98
N ALA A 151 -10.27 7.82 5.86
CA ALA A 151 -8.90 8.20 5.59
C ALA A 151 -8.01 8.07 6.83
N VAL A 152 -6.74 7.73 6.59
CA VAL A 152 -5.66 7.82 7.58
C VAL A 152 -4.77 8.99 7.17
N ARG A 153 -4.44 9.83 8.15
CA ARG A 153 -3.56 10.99 7.99
C ARG A 153 -2.37 10.87 8.91
N GLY A 154 -1.22 11.35 8.42
CA GLY A 154 0.01 11.33 9.20
C GLY A 154 1.11 12.13 8.52
N LEU A 155 2.31 12.03 9.08
CA LEU A 155 3.53 12.53 8.46
C LEU A 155 4.32 11.37 7.87
N GLY A 156 4.97 11.63 6.73
CA GLY A 156 5.88 10.71 6.07
C GLY A 156 7.10 11.46 5.55
N THR A 157 8.02 10.71 4.92
CA THR A 157 9.22 11.29 4.32
C THR A 157 9.33 10.83 2.87
N VAL A 158 9.33 11.76 1.93
CA VAL A 158 9.69 11.46 0.54
C VAL A 158 11.17 11.16 0.50
N THR A 159 11.55 9.97 0.05
CA THR A 159 12.92 9.48 0.05
C THR A 159 13.62 9.75 -1.27
N PHE A 160 12.89 9.61 -2.38
CA PHE A 160 13.41 9.87 -3.71
C PHE A 160 12.33 10.43 -4.64
N TYR A 161 12.81 11.03 -5.71
CA TYR A 161 12.00 11.57 -6.79
C TYR A 161 12.67 11.26 -8.12
N ASP A 162 11.88 10.83 -9.11
CA ASP A 162 12.31 10.64 -10.49
C ASP A 162 11.93 11.89 -11.32
N PRO A 163 12.90 12.69 -11.76
CA PRO A 163 12.61 13.88 -12.56
C PRO A 163 12.13 13.57 -13.98
N ALA A 164 12.33 12.35 -14.49
CA ALA A 164 11.92 11.97 -15.83
C ALA A 164 10.41 11.63 -15.89
N THR A 165 9.90 10.95 -14.87
CA THR A 165 8.51 10.51 -14.80
C THR A 165 7.65 11.40 -13.90
N GLY A 166 8.26 12.10 -12.95
CA GLY A 166 7.56 12.82 -11.90
C GLY A 166 7.15 11.93 -10.73
N GLU A 167 7.52 10.65 -10.76
CA GLU A 167 7.23 9.71 -9.69
C GLU A 167 8.09 9.98 -8.46
N TYR A 168 7.56 9.69 -7.29
CA TYR A 168 8.29 9.77 -6.03
C TYR A 168 7.99 8.53 -5.17
N GLY A 169 8.88 8.24 -4.25
CA GLY A 169 8.71 7.15 -3.31
C GLY A 169 9.14 7.51 -1.90
N ALA A 170 8.51 6.88 -0.94
CA ALA A 170 8.90 6.90 0.45
C ALA A 170 9.30 5.48 0.84
N LEU A 171 10.53 5.32 1.32
CA LEU A 171 11.03 4.05 1.84
C LEU A 171 10.81 3.99 3.34
N GLY A 172 10.33 2.86 3.82
CA GLY A 172 10.00 2.66 5.22
C GLY A 172 8.99 1.54 5.39
N HIS A 173 8.04 1.76 6.26
CA HIS A 173 6.89 0.85 6.40
C HIS A 173 5.65 1.46 5.73
N GLY A 174 4.76 0.62 5.23
CA GLY A 174 3.45 1.05 4.74
C GLY A 174 2.60 1.65 5.88
N VAL A 175 1.62 2.46 5.50
CA VAL A 175 0.69 3.08 6.45
C VAL A 175 -0.32 2.03 6.91
N GLY A 176 -0.36 1.79 8.21
CA GLY A 176 -1.30 0.86 8.84
C GLY A 176 -2.54 1.56 9.39
N LEU A 177 -3.55 0.75 9.68
CA LEU A 177 -4.73 1.18 10.43
C LEU A 177 -4.34 1.35 11.91
N PRO A 178 -4.62 2.49 12.54
CA PRO A 178 -4.28 2.70 13.95
C PRO A 178 -4.94 1.70 14.90
N GLU A 179 -6.10 1.16 14.52
CA GLU A 179 -6.91 0.23 15.33
C GLU A 179 -6.31 -1.18 15.39
N THR A 180 -5.69 -1.64 14.31
CA THR A 180 -5.20 -3.03 14.18
C THR A 180 -3.71 -3.13 13.91
N GLY A 181 -3.07 -2.05 13.43
CA GLY A 181 -1.70 -2.06 12.92
C GLY A 181 -1.55 -2.77 11.56
N GLU A 182 -2.63 -3.31 11.01
CA GLU A 182 -2.61 -3.95 9.69
C GLU A 182 -2.40 -2.92 8.59
N LEU A 183 -1.70 -3.31 7.50
CA LEU A 183 -1.50 -2.45 6.34
C LEU A 183 -2.84 -1.99 5.78
N MET A 184 -3.01 -0.67 5.64
CA MET A 184 -4.24 -0.12 5.09
C MET A 184 -4.31 -0.35 3.58
N SER A 185 -5.36 -1.03 3.12
CA SER A 185 -5.70 -1.09 1.70
C SER A 185 -6.19 0.28 1.25
N ALA A 186 -5.34 1.02 0.55
CA ALA A 186 -5.63 2.36 0.08
C ALA A 186 -6.29 2.33 -1.30
N SER A 187 -7.31 3.16 -1.50
CA SER A 187 -7.90 3.45 -2.82
C SER A 187 -7.27 4.67 -3.49
N GLY A 188 -6.17 5.15 -2.95
CA GLY A 188 -5.41 6.33 -3.37
C GLY A 188 -5.18 7.27 -2.19
N GLY A 189 -4.48 8.37 -2.47
CA GLY A 189 -4.18 9.36 -1.45
C GLY A 189 -3.51 10.57 -2.03
N GLU A 190 -3.18 11.50 -1.16
CA GLU A 190 -2.49 12.73 -1.51
C GLU A 190 -1.37 13.02 -0.53
N ILE A 191 -0.32 13.69 -1.01
CA ILE A 191 0.69 14.30 -0.16
C ILE A 191 0.57 15.82 -0.22
N TYR A 192 0.92 16.43 0.89
CA TYR A 192 0.90 17.88 1.08
C TYR A 192 2.22 18.35 1.69
N ARG A 193 2.53 19.61 1.57
CA ARG A 193 3.60 20.18 2.38
C ARG A 193 3.26 20.02 3.85
N ALA A 194 4.24 19.59 4.64
CA ALA A 194 4.07 19.42 6.08
C ALA A 194 4.40 20.71 6.83
N ASP A 195 3.67 20.93 7.92
CA ASP A 195 4.04 21.86 8.99
C ASP A 195 4.33 21.02 10.25
N VAL A 196 5.60 20.91 10.61
CA VAL A 196 6.04 20.17 11.80
C VAL A 196 5.92 21.10 13.00
N THR A 197 4.99 20.80 13.89
CA THR A 197 4.67 21.63 15.06
C THR A 197 5.31 21.13 16.35
N GLY A 198 5.83 19.90 16.35
CA GLY A 198 6.46 19.31 17.52
C GLY A 198 7.25 18.05 17.22
N VAL A 199 8.06 17.64 18.18
CA VAL A 199 8.86 16.42 18.15
C VAL A 199 8.70 15.72 19.49
N VAL A 200 8.28 14.46 19.46
CA VAL A 200 8.34 13.57 20.62
C VAL A 200 9.67 12.83 20.56
N MET A 201 10.51 13.00 21.56
CA MET A 201 11.80 12.29 21.60
C MET A 201 11.62 10.81 21.82
N GLY A 202 12.37 10.01 21.05
CA GLY A 202 12.39 8.56 21.25
C GLY A 202 13.08 8.16 22.55
N GLU A 203 12.57 7.09 23.16
CA GLU A 203 13.16 6.42 24.31
C GLU A 203 13.44 4.96 24.00
N ARG A 204 14.15 4.26 24.87
CA ARG A 204 14.44 2.83 24.64
C ARG A 204 13.15 2.02 24.61
N GLY A 205 12.82 1.46 23.45
CA GLY A 205 11.61 0.67 23.22
C GLY A 205 10.39 1.51 22.79
N ALA A 206 10.54 2.83 22.70
CA ALA A 206 9.52 3.73 22.17
C ALA A 206 10.17 4.68 21.12
N PRO A 207 9.96 4.48 19.84
CA PRO A 207 10.52 5.36 18.81
C PRO A 207 9.98 6.78 18.95
N GLY A 208 10.81 7.76 18.56
CA GLY A 208 10.37 9.16 18.51
C GLY A 208 9.37 9.40 17.37
N GLU A 209 8.65 10.51 17.48
CA GLU A 209 7.59 10.86 16.55
C GLU A 209 7.66 12.35 16.20
N LEU A 210 7.39 12.67 14.92
CA LEU A 210 7.13 14.04 14.49
C LEU A 210 5.64 14.33 14.59
N CYS A 211 5.30 15.46 15.21
CA CYS A 211 3.93 15.95 15.29
C CYS A 211 3.75 17.10 14.30
N GLY A 212 2.62 17.09 13.60
CA GLY A 212 2.32 18.13 12.60
C GLY A 212 1.16 17.76 11.70
N GLY A 213 1.04 18.47 10.60
CA GLY A 213 0.00 18.25 9.62
C GLY A 213 0.27 18.95 8.30
N ALA A 214 -0.75 19.01 7.45
CA ALA A 214 -0.65 19.71 6.18
C ALA A 214 -0.58 21.22 6.39
N SER A 215 0.40 21.89 5.77
CA SER A 215 0.55 23.34 5.78
C SER A 215 -0.27 24.04 4.70
N SER A 216 -0.83 23.29 3.75
CA SER A 216 -1.67 23.83 2.66
C SER A 216 -2.87 22.93 2.39
N ALA A 217 -3.93 23.51 1.82
CA ALA A 217 -5.10 22.76 1.38
C ALA A 217 -4.90 22.09 -0.01
N SER A 218 -3.84 22.48 -0.74
CA SER A 218 -3.57 21.93 -2.06
C SER A 218 -2.53 20.84 -1.98
N PRO A 219 -2.81 19.65 -2.54
CA PRO A 219 -1.84 18.55 -2.61
C PRO A 219 -0.66 18.93 -3.52
N ILE A 220 0.48 18.34 -3.25
CA ILE A 220 1.68 18.44 -4.08
C ILE A 220 1.95 17.17 -4.88
N GLY A 221 1.21 16.09 -4.61
CA GLY A 221 1.27 14.83 -5.33
C GLY A 221 0.16 13.89 -4.92
N SER A 222 -0.02 12.83 -5.70
CA SER A 222 -0.96 11.72 -5.44
C SER A 222 -0.20 10.48 -4.99
N ILE A 223 -0.83 9.66 -4.16
CA ILE A 223 -0.31 8.36 -3.73
C ILE A 223 -1.12 7.29 -4.46
N GLU A 224 -0.44 6.41 -5.17
CA GLU A 224 -1.05 5.33 -5.94
C GLU A 224 -1.00 4.00 -5.19
N GLU A 225 0.11 3.75 -4.46
CA GLU A 225 0.34 2.50 -3.76
C GLU A 225 0.74 2.71 -2.30
N ASN A 226 0.27 1.80 -1.44
CA ASN A 226 0.65 1.67 -0.05
C ASN A 226 1.05 0.21 0.18
N THR A 227 2.35 -0.06 0.15
CA THR A 227 2.92 -1.41 0.22
C THR A 227 3.96 -1.53 1.34
N VAL A 228 4.42 -2.73 1.65
CA VAL A 228 5.55 -3.05 2.53
C VAL A 228 6.65 -3.74 1.74
#